data_c6e4d8bcdfb3e508c6341a5616baa8c2
#
_entry.id   c6e4d8bcdfb3e508c6341a5616baa8c2
#
_cell.length_a   1.000
_cell.length_b   1.000
_cell.length_c   1.000
_cell.angle_alpha   90.00
_cell.angle_beta   90.00
_cell.angle_gamma   90.00
#
_symmetry.space_group_name_H-M   'P 1'
#
loop_
_entity.id
_entity.type
_entity.pdbx_description
1 polymer ?
#
loop_
_entity_poly.entity_id
_entity_poly.type
_entity_poly.pdbx_seq_one_letter_code
_entity_poly.pdbx_strand_id
1 'polypeptide(L)'
;MNTKNRPRFGGFGVYAMLILLVIILWYTFTNNSTTSDFTQNNLWKAIREEKVVSIRVEQNREVPTGYLNIKLKDGSTERMYTSDVNEIQKELKEKDFTQFVVDDVPSESWIMTLLPYLLIFGAIFILFMIMSNNAAANNSGGKMMNFGKSRAKLSTEEDNHMTFENVAGLKEEKEDLEELVDFLRAPKKYTNLGARIPKGVLLVGPPGTGKTLLAKAVAGEAGVPFFSISGSDFVEMFVGVGASRVRDLFEDAKKNAPCIVFIDEIDAVARRRGTGMGGGHDEREQTLNQMLVEMDGFGVNQGIIVMAATNRVDILDPAIMRPGRFDRKIVVGRPDVAGREEILQVHAKNKPLGDDVDLKQIAQTTAGFTGADLENLLNEAAILAAKESRAYIQQADIQKAFIKVGIGAEKHSRVISEKEKKITAYHESGHALLFHLLPDVGPVHTVSIIPTGAGAAGYTMPLPEKDEMFNSRGRMLQEIVVDLGGRVAEELVFDDITTGASQDIKQATKMARDMVTRYGMSENIGLICYKDDDDEVFIGRDLAHAHSYSEGIASAIDAEVKRIIDGSYEKAKTIIAEHRDVLDRCAALLLEKEKITREEFEALFEA
;
A
#
# COMPACT_ATOMS: atom_id res chain seq x y z
N MET A 1 19.18 -39.90 4.03
CA MET A 1 20.31 -40.64 3.37
C MET A 1 20.13 -40.57 1.87
N ASN A 2 21.20 -40.22 1.17
CA ASN A 2 21.38 -40.15 -0.29
C ASN A 2 20.82 -38.97 -1.07
N THR A 3 21.51 -37.87 -0.97
CA THR A 3 21.55 -36.82 -2.00
C THR A 3 22.47 -37.25 -3.15
N LYS A 4 21.91 -37.63 -4.29
CA LYS A 4 22.66 -37.86 -5.52
C LYS A 4 23.12 -36.48 -6.09
N ASN A 5 24.44 -36.24 -5.97
CA ASN A 5 25.13 -35.18 -6.73
C ASN A 5 24.98 -35.44 -8.23
N ARG A 6 24.25 -34.58 -8.95
CA ARG A 6 24.30 -34.51 -10.40
C ARG A 6 25.44 -33.55 -10.81
N PRO A 7 26.35 -33.94 -11.73
CA PRO A 7 27.44 -33.07 -12.16
C PRO A 7 26.86 -31.83 -12.89
N ARG A 8 27.28 -30.66 -12.45
CA ARG A 8 27.00 -29.38 -13.12
C ARG A 8 27.83 -29.27 -14.40
N PHE A 9 27.26 -29.66 -15.54
CA PHE A 9 27.87 -29.49 -16.89
C PHE A 9 27.82 -28.05 -17.42
N GLY A 10 27.30 -27.09 -16.67
CA GLY A 10 27.13 -25.71 -17.13
C GLY A 10 28.39 -24.87 -17.31
N GLY A 11 29.53 -25.30 -16.75
CA GLY A 11 30.80 -24.56 -16.89
C GLY A 11 31.66 -24.99 -18.11
N PHE A 12 31.56 -26.26 -18.51
CA PHE A 12 32.41 -26.81 -19.54
C PHE A 12 32.21 -26.20 -20.94
N GLY A 13 30.97 -25.88 -21.29
CA GLY A 13 30.61 -25.24 -22.57
C GLY A 13 31.20 -23.84 -22.73
N VAL A 14 31.23 -23.06 -21.65
CA VAL A 14 31.81 -21.70 -21.65
C VAL A 14 33.33 -21.74 -21.79
N TYR A 15 33.99 -22.68 -21.12
CA TYR A 15 35.44 -22.87 -21.24
C TYR A 15 35.84 -23.42 -22.62
N ALA A 16 35.06 -24.33 -23.22
CA ALA A 16 35.28 -24.82 -24.56
C ALA A 16 35.16 -23.69 -25.61
N MET A 17 34.18 -22.77 -25.44
CA MET A 17 33.99 -21.60 -26.33
C MET A 17 35.14 -20.59 -26.18
N LEU A 18 35.64 -20.34 -24.96
CA LEU A 18 36.80 -19.48 -24.72
C LEU A 18 38.09 -20.07 -25.35
N ILE A 19 38.30 -21.37 -25.22
CA ILE A 19 39.43 -22.06 -25.83
C ILE A 19 39.38 -21.97 -27.37
N LEU A 20 38.20 -22.16 -27.95
CA LEU A 20 37.99 -22.05 -29.40
C LEU A 20 38.24 -20.61 -29.90
N LEU A 21 37.80 -19.61 -29.15
CA LEU A 21 38.05 -18.20 -29.46
C LEU A 21 39.54 -17.83 -29.37
N VAL A 22 40.25 -18.37 -28.39
CA VAL A 22 41.72 -18.22 -28.25
C VAL A 22 42.45 -18.89 -29.41
N ILE A 23 42.02 -20.07 -29.85
CA ILE A 23 42.63 -20.77 -31.00
C ILE A 23 42.38 -19.98 -32.31
N ILE A 24 41.19 -19.40 -32.50
CA ILE A 24 40.89 -18.56 -33.68
C ILE A 24 41.72 -17.27 -33.65
N LEU A 25 41.83 -16.61 -32.51
CA LEU A 25 42.68 -15.42 -32.35
C LEU A 25 44.17 -15.78 -32.57
N TRP A 26 44.62 -16.89 -32.04
CA TRP A 26 46.02 -17.35 -32.24
C TRP A 26 46.31 -17.66 -33.70
N TYR A 27 45.38 -18.33 -34.42
CA TYR A 27 45.49 -18.62 -35.85
C TYR A 27 45.49 -17.33 -36.70
N THR A 28 44.69 -16.32 -36.40
CA THR A 28 44.70 -15.05 -37.10
C THR A 28 45.94 -14.21 -36.81
N PHE A 29 46.53 -14.35 -35.63
CA PHE A 29 47.75 -13.60 -35.25
C PHE A 29 49.05 -14.22 -35.79
N THR A 30 49.08 -15.52 -35.97
CA THR A 30 50.27 -16.23 -36.49
C THR A 30 50.41 -16.18 -38.02
N ASN A 31 49.34 -15.81 -38.75
CA ASN A 31 49.37 -15.67 -40.22
C ASN A 31 49.78 -14.27 -40.72
N ASN A 32 50.26 -13.39 -39.84
CA ASN A 32 50.83 -12.12 -40.29
C ASN A 32 52.24 -12.33 -40.79
N SER A 33 52.40 -12.31 -42.11
CA SER A 33 53.58 -12.41 -42.93
C SER A 33 54.74 -11.51 -42.45
N THR A 34 55.90 -12.10 -42.29
CA THR A 34 57.19 -11.40 -42.18
C THR A 34 57.41 -10.60 -43.46
N THR A 35 57.40 -9.28 -43.36
CA THR A 35 57.89 -8.40 -44.43
C THR A 35 59.40 -8.59 -44.58
N SER A 36 59.86 -9.06 -45.75
CA SER A 36 61.30 -9.15 -46.06
C SER A 36 61.72 -7.77 -46.62
N ASP A 37 62.84 -7.28 -46.15
CA ASP A 37 63.45 -6.01 -46.63
C ASP A 37 64.16 -6.12 -47.98
N PHE A 38 63.95 -7.21 -48.71
CA PHE A 38 64.60 -7.45 -49.99
C PHE A 38 63.88 -6.68 -51.10
N THR A 39 64.57 -5.70 -51.69
CA THR A 39 63.99 -4.79 -52.66
C THR A 39 64.26 -5.19 -54.11
N GLN A 40 63.51 -4.66 -55.06
CA GLN A 40 63.73 -4.92 -56.50
C GLN A 40 65.11 -4.53 -56.95
N ASN A 41 65.75 -3.49 -56.41
CA ASN A 41 67.11 -3.10 -56.67
C ASN A 41 68.12 -4.17 -56.21
N ASN A 42 67.82 -4.77 -55.08
CA ASN A 42 68.69 -5.90 -54.54
C ASN A 42 68.56 -7.12 -55.43
N LEU A 43 67.39 -7.42 -55.98
CA LEU A 43 67.19 -8.49 -56.94
C LEU A 43 68.04 -8.29 -58.20
N TRP A 44 67.95 -7.09 -58.81
CA TRP A 44 68.71 -6.80 -60.04
C TRP A 44 70.23 -6.78 -59.83
N LYS A 45 70.69 -6.41 -58.66
CA LYS A 45 72.07 -6.45 -58.26
C LYS A 45 72.52 -7.92 -58.10
N ALA A 46 71.72 -8.73 -57.43
CA ALA A 46 72.00 -10.15 -57.22
C ALA A 46 72.00 -10.97 -58.53
N ILE A 47 71.15 -10.60 -59.50
CA ILE A 47 71.17 -11.24 -60.84
C ILE A 47 72.43 -10.85 -61.61
N ARG A 48 72.84 -9.56 -61.60
CA ARG A 48 74.06 -9.07 -62.26
C ARG A 48 75.32 -9.67 -61.66
N GLU A 49 75.31 -10.00 -60.38
CA GLU A 49 76.44 -10.64 -59.67
C GLU A 49 76.39 -12.19 -59.75
N GLU A 50 75.48 -12.73 -60.62
CA GLU A 50 75.29 -14.22 -60.80
C GLU A 50 75.05 -14.96 -59.48
N LYS A 51 74.48 -14.31 -58.47
CA LYS A 51 74.23 -14.91 -57.15
C LYS A 51 72.87 -15.61 -57.03
N VAL A 52 71.95 -15.39 -57.98
CA VAL A 52 70.60 -16.01 -57.96
C VAL A 52 70.67 -17.39 -58.65
N VAL A 53 70.15 -18.40 -57.98
CA VAL A 53 70.05 -19.80 -58.49
C VAL A 53 68.71 -20.00 -59.21
N SER A 54 67.58 -19.58 -58.57
CA SER A 54 66.25 -19.74 -59.14
C SER A 54 65.31 -18.75 -58.50
N ILE A 55 64.26 -18.32 -59.24
CA ILE A 55 63.19 -17.46 -58.78
C ILE A 55 61.90 -18.25 -58.95
N ARG A 56 61.14 -18.35 -57.87
CA ARG A 56 59.76 -18.87 -57.90
C ARG A 56 58.80 -17.69 -57.67
N VAL A 57 57.93 -17.49 -58.63
CA VAL A 57 56.94 -16.39 -58.62
C VAL A 57 55.60 -16.98 -58.15
N GLU A 58 55.21 -16.64 -56.95
CA GLU A 58 53.90 -16.98 -56.36
C GLU A 58 52.91 -15.84 -56.61
N GLN A 59 51.89 -16.12 -57.41
CA GLN A 59 50.84 -15.14 -57.67
C GLN A 59 49.88 -15.05 -56.49
N ASN A 60 49.48 -13.83 -56.11
CA ASN A 60 48.40 -13.62 -55.17
C ASN A 60 47.04 -13.83 -55.85
N ARG A 61 46.00 -13.96 -55.07
CA ARG A 61 44.61 -13.99 -55.58
C ARG A 61 44.22 -12.68 -56.28
N GLU A 62 44.77 -11.56 -55.83
CA GLU A 62 44.57 -10.24 -56.44
C GLU A 62 45.68 -10.04 -57.50
N VAL A 63 45.46 -10.65 -58.66
CA VAL A 63 46.33 -10.47 -59.85
C VAL A 63 46.30 -9.03 -60.30
N PRO A 64 47.45 -8.40 -60.70
CA PRO A 64 48.77 -9.01 -61.00
C PRO A 64 49.77 -9.04 -59.81
N THR A 65 49.33 -8.89 -58.53
CA THR A 65 50.23 -8.87 -57.37
C THR A 65 50.77 -10.26 -57.02
N GLY A 66 51.98 -10.31 -56.42
CA GLY A 66 52.59 -11.59 -56.02
C GLY A 66 53.85 -11.45 -55.18
N TYR A 67 54.42 -12.57 -54.87
CA TYR A 67 55.69 -12.66 -54.17
C TYR A 67 56.69 -13.41 -55.03
N LEU A 68 57.95 -12.96 -55.00
CA LEU A 68 59.07 -13.69 -55.58
C LEU A 68 59.88 -14.33 -54.46
N ASN A 69 60.00 -15.63 -54.49
CA ASN A 69 60.90 -16.38 -53.62
C ASN A 69 62.23 -16.62 -54.40
N ILE A 70 63.25 -15.90 -54.00
CA ILE A 70 64.57 -15.84 -54.70
C ILE A 70 65.56 -16.71 -53.97
N LYS A 71 66.03 -17.76 -54.57
CA LYS A 71 67.04 -18.65 -54.00
C LYS A 71 68.40 -18.18 -54.41
N LEU A 72 69.28 -17.85 -53.45
CA LEU A 72 70.67 -17.43 -53.67
C LEU A 72 71.67 -18.58 -53.60
N LYS A 73 72.89 -18.40 -54.15
CA LYS A 73 73.94 -19.39 -54.18
C LYS A 73 74.54 -19.76 -52.79
N ASP A 74 74.34 -18.85 -51.82
CA ASP A 74 74.72 -19.09 -50.42
C ASP A 74 73.70 -19.96 -49.64
N GLY A 75 72.61 -20.40 -50.32
CA GLY A 75 71.60 -21.26 -49.75
C GLY A 75 70.46 -20.49 -49.08
N SER A 76 70.48 -19.14 -48.96
CA SER A 76 69.41 -18.31 -48.42
C SER A 76 68.27 -18.16 -49.43
N THR A 77 67.08 -18.02 -48.91
CA THR A 77 65.86 -17.73 -49.71
C THR A 77 65.30 -16.41 -49.26
N GLU A 78 65.28 -15.44 -50.14
CA GLU A 78 64.72 -14.12 -49.91
C GLU A 78 63.35 -14.04 -50.56
N ARG A 79 62.42 -13.28 -49.92
CA ARG A 79 61.07 -13.12 -50.41
C ARG A 79 60.80 -11.65 -50.71
N MET A 80 60.38 -11.32 -51.92
CA MET A 80 60.09 -9.96 -52.34
C MET A 80 58.63 -9.85 -52.82
N TYR A 81 57.91 -8.83 -52.35
CA TYR A 81 56.59 -8.51 -52.88
C TYR A 81 56.71 -7.73 -54.17
N THR A 82 55.83 -7.99 -55.13
CA THR A 82 55.67 -7.18 -56.32
C THR A 82 54.21 -6.84 -56.56
N SER A 83 53.96 -5.57 -57.00
CA SER A 83 52.64 -5.11 -57.37
C SER A 83 52.22 -5.56 -58.78
N ASP A 84 53.16 -5.94 -59.63
CA ASP A 84 52.88 -6.51 -60.95
C ASP A 84 53.86 -7.65 -61.29
N VAL A 85 53.36 -8.85 -61.22
CA VAL A 85 54.10 -10.08 -61.55
C VAL A 85 54.43 -10.14 -63.02
N ASN A 86 53.59 -9.61 -63.91
CA ASN A 86 53.80 -9.66 -65.38
C ASN A 86 54.96 -8.77 -65.79
N GLU A 87 55.06 -7.56 -65.15
CA GLU A 87 56.14 -6.65 -65.38
C GLU A 87 57.52 -7.31 -65.00
N ILE A 88 57.56 -7.87 -63.81
CA ILE A 88 58.80 -8.61 -63.35
C ILE A 88 59.16 -9.78 -64.25
N GLN A 89 58.17 -10.55 -64.71
CA GLN A 89 58.44 -11.62 -65.66
C GLN A 89 58.99 -11.13 -66.98
N LYS A 90 58.51 -10.00 -67.51
CA LYS A 90 58.98 -9.33 -68.69
C LYS A 90 60.46 -8.87 -68.49
N GLU A 91 60.70 -8.16 -67.39
CA GLU A 91 62.06 -7.72 -67.04
C GLU A 91 63.04 -8.86 -66.84
N LEU A 92 62.63 -9.99 -66.25
CA LEU A 92 63.45 -11.20 -66.11
C LEU A 92 63.85 -11.81 -67.48
N LYS A 93 62.91 -11.86 -68.44
CA LYS A 93 63.12 -12.30 -69.81
C LYS A 93 64.04 -11.35 -70.60
N GLU A 94 63.82 -10.02 -70.44
CA GLU A 94 64.66 -9.03 -71.12
C GLU A 94 66.15 -9.06 -70.64
N LYS A 95 66.38 -9.58 -69.43
CA LYS A 95 67.74 -9.75 -68.87
C LYS A 95 68.29 -11.16 -69.02
N ASP A 96 67.74 -11.98 -69.90
CA ASP A 96 68.16 -13.37 -70.22
C ASP A 96 68.16 -14.31 -68.97
N PHE A 97 67.39 -14.00 -67.93
CA PHE A 97 67.30 -14.91 -66.78
C PHE A 97 66.21 -15.93 -67.02
N THR A 98 66.59 -17.17 -67.31
CA THR A 98 65.66 -18.25 -67.73
C THR A 98 65.24 -19.19 -66.58
N GLN A 99 65.90 -19.10 -65.41
CA GLN A 99 65.65 -19.99 -64.29
C GLN A 99 64.55 -19.43 -63.35
N PHE A 100 63.38 -19.21 -63.88
CA PHE A 100 62.21 -18.83 -63.06
C PHE A 100 60.99 -19.69 -63.37
N VAL A 101 60.18 -19.95 -62.36
CA VAL A 101 58.94 -20.70 -62.44
C VAL A 101 57.82 -19.85 -61.88
N VAL A 102 56.65 -19.81 -62.53
CA VAL A 102 55.48 -19.11 -62.08
C VAL A 102 54.47 -20.14 -61.63
N ASP A 103 54.04 -20.01 -60.40
CA ASP A 103 52.97 -20.85 -59.84
C ASP A 103 51.58 -20.39 -60.29
N ASP A 104 50.63 -21.29 -60.39
CA ASP A 104 49.28 -20.99 -60.70
C ASP A 104 48.61 -20.16 -59.61
N VAL A 105 47.58 -19.35 -59.98
CA VAL A 105 46.81 -18.58 -58.98
C VAL A 105 46.13 -19.55 -58.02
N PRO A 106 46.25 -19.35 -56.70
CA PRO A 106 45.66 -20.24 -55.71
C PRO A 106 44.14 -20.35 -55.87
N SER A 107 43.59 -21.54 -56.08
CA SER A 107 42.15 -21.78 -56.12
C SER A 107 41.59 -21.79 -54.70
N GLU A 108 40.42 -21.17 -54.52
CA GLU A 108 39.71 -21.23 -53.23
C GLU A 108 39.17 -22.64 -52.96
N SER A 109 39.54 -23.17 -51.78
CA SER A 109 38.80 -24.31 -51.25
C SER A 109 37.45 -23.84 -50.70
N TRP A 110 36.33 -24.23 -51.30
CA TRP A 110 34.98 -23.91 -50.84
C TRP A 110 34.76 -24.26 -49.34
N ILE A 111 35.48 -25.23 -48.82
CA ILE A 111 35.46 -25.64 -47.41
C ILE A 111 36.00 -24.53 -46.50
N MET A 112 37.10 -23.84 -46.92
CA MET A 112 37.68 -22.74 -46.12
C MET A 112 36.77 -21.51 -46.10
N THR A 113 36.01 -21.27 -47.14
CA THR A 113 35.05 -20.18 -47.22
C THR A 113 33.80 -20.45 -46.35
N LEU A 114 33.35 -21.71 -46.25
CA LEU A 114 32.18 -22.08 -45.42
C LEU A 114 32.52 -22.31 -43.93
N LEU A 115 33.77 -22.61 -43.62
CA LEU A 115 34.21 -22.93 -42.24
C LEU A 115 33.84 -21.85 -41.19
N PRO A 116 34.09 -20.54 -41.42
CA PRO A 116 33.70 -19.50 -40.46
C PRO A 116 32.19 -19.41 -40.26
N TYR A 117 31.39 -19.62 -41.30
CA TYR A 117 29.92 -19.61 -41.18
C TYR A 117 29.41 -20.82 -40.38
N LEU A 118 29.97 -21.99 -40.57
CA LEU A 118 29.67 -23.19 -39.78
C LEU A 118 30.05 -23.02 -38.30
N LEU A 119 31.18 -22.36 -38.01
CA LEU A 119 31.61 -22.07 -36.64
C LEU A 119 30.66 -21.06 -35.96
N ILE A 120 30.26 -20.00 -36.67
CA ILE A 120 29.29 -19.02 -36.17
C ILE A 120 27.94 -19.68 -35.92
N PHE A 121 27.45 -20.50 -36.86
CA PHE A 121 26.17 -21.20 -36.72
C PHE A 121 26.23 -22.22 -35.56
N GLY A 122 27.33 -22.94 -35.41
CA GLY A 122 27.57 -23.84 -34.28
C GLY A 122 27.61 -23.11 -32.94
N ALA A 123 28.24 -21.95 -32.87
CA ALA A 123 28.27 -21.10 -31.68
C ALA A 123 26.90 -20.57 -31.30
N ILE A 124 26.11 -20.09 -32.28
CA ILE A 124 24.74 -19.65 -32.08
C ILE A 124 23.85 -20.80 -31.62
N PHE A 125 24.00 -22.00 -32.22
CA PHE A 125 23.22 -23.18 -31.84
C PHE A 125 23.56 -23.65 -30.43
N ILE A 126 24.83 -23.62 -30.04
CA ILE A 126 25.27 -23.93 -28.66
C ILE A 126 24.74 -22.88 -27.69
N LEU A 127 24.77 -21.58 -28.03
CA LEU A 127 24.20 -20.50 -27.21
C LEU A 127 22.68 -20.67 -27.04
N PHE A 128 21.99 -21.01 -28.11
CA PHE A 128 20.56 -21.32 -28.09
C PHE A 128 20.26 -22.54 -27.20
N MET A 129 21.08 -23.60 -27.29
CA MET A 129 20.93 -24.79 -26.46
C MET A 129 21.20 -24.52 -24.97
N ILE A 130 22.19 -23.66 -24.66
CA ILE A 130 22.48 -23.21 -23.30
C ILE A 130 21.33 -22.32 -22.77
N MET A 131 20.81 -21.39 -23.58
CA MET A 131 19.64 -20.58 -23.23
C MET A 131 18.40 -21.43 -23.04
N SER A 132 18.14 -22.39 -23.92
CA SER A 132 17.02 -23.32 -23.84
C SER A 132 17.12 -24.24 -22.61
N ASN A 133 18.29 -24.78 -22.29
CA ASN A 133 18.50 -25.57 -21.08
C ASN A 133 18.47 -24.73 -19.79
N ASN A 134 18.95 -23.50 -19.80
CA ASN A 134 18.83 -22.59 -18.66
C ASN A 134 17.38 -22.06 -18.51
N ALA A 135 16.61 -21.90 -19.59
CA ALA A 135 15.19 -21.60 -19.53
C ALA A 135 14.37 -22.79 -18.98
N ALA A 136 14.80 -24.02 -19.24
CA ALA A 136 14.18 -25.22 -18.65
C ALA A 136 14.63 -25.49 -17.19
N ALA A 137 15.84 -25.07 -16.80
CA ALA A 137 16.38 -25.24 -15.45
C ALA A 137 16.04 -24.06 -14.50
N ASN A 138 15.89 -22.85 -15.00
CA ASN A 138 15.30 -21.73 -14.30
C ASN A 138 13.81 -21.70 -14.63
N ASN A 139 13.00 -22.21 -13.72
CA ASN A 139 11.53 -22.23 -13.67
C ASN A 139 10.84 -20.86 -13.98
N SER A 140 11.31 -20.10 -14.97
CA SER A 140 10.71 -18.83 -15.40
C SER A 140 9.38 -19.05 -16.13
N GLY A 141 9.16 -20.22 -16.73
CA GLY A 141 7.84 -20.66 -17.18
C GLY A 141 6.88 -20.84 -15.99
N GLY A 142 7.36 -21.32 -14.85
CA GLY A 142 6.58 -21.43 -13.60
C GLY A 142 6.27 -20.08 -12.94
N LYS A 143 7.11 -19.07 -13.12
CA LYS A 143 6.80 -17.71 -12.62
C LYS A 143 5.73 -17.03 -13.47
N MET A 144 5.73 -17.18 -14.78
CA MET A 144 4.68 -16.67 -15.66
C MET A 144 3.34 -17.39 -15.45
N MET A 145 3.34 -18.70 -15.18
CA MET A 145 2.11 -19.45 -14.83
C MET A 145 1.60 -19.15 -13.41
N ASN A 146 2.42 -18.59 -12.52
CA ASN A 146 2.01 -18.24 -11.16
C ASN A 146 1.42 -16.83 -11.01
N PHE A 147 1.43 -15.97 -12.03
CA PHE A 147 0.83 -14.64 -11.95
C PHE A 147 -0.70 -14.65 -11.74
N GLY A 148 -1.37 -15.69 -12.20
CA GLY A 148 -2.82 -15.85 -12.05
C GLY A 148 -3.22 -16.65 -10.80
N LYS A 149 -2.29 -17.17 -10.01
CA LYS A 149 -2.61 -17.92 -8.79
C LYS A 149 -3.07 -17.02 -7.66
N SER A 150 -4.02 -17.51 -6.89
CA SER A 150 -4.50 -16.85 -5.69
C SER A 150 -3.37 -16.62 -4.69
N ARG A 151 -3.34 -15.42 -4.08
CA ARG A 151 -2.46 -15.08 -2.96
C ARG A 151 -3.15 -15.29 -1.62
N ALA A 152 -4.31 -15.94 -1.60
CA ALA A 152 -5.06 -16.19 -0.38
C ALA A 152 -4.21 -16.97 0.62
N LYS A 153 -4.22 -16.51 1.87
CA LYS A 153 -3.62 -17.24 2.99
C LYS A 153 -4.63 -18.27 3.47
N LEU A 154 -4.28 -19.53 3.36
CA LEU A 154 -5.04 -20.62 3.96
C LEU A 154 -4.59 -20.75 5.42
N SER A 155 -5.53 -20.58 6.37
CA SER A 155 -5.37 -21.00 7.76
C SER A 155 -6.18 -22.27 7.96
N THR A 156 -5.52 -23.35 8.33
CA THR A 156 -6.16 -24.61 8.67
C THR A 156 -6.76 -24.54 10.08
N GLU A 157 -7.54 -25.53 10.46
CA GLU A 157 -8.10 -25.64 11.82
C GLU A 157 -7.01 -25.62 12.90
N GLU A 158 -5.87 -26.24 12.63
CA GLU A 158 -4.70 -26.25 13.53
C GLU A 158 -4.02 -24.89 13.70
N ASP A 159 -4.13 -24.00 12.69
CA ASP A 159 -3.52 -22.67 12.69
C ASP A 159 -4.47 -21.58 13.23
N ASN A 160 -5.78 -21.83 13.25
CA ASN A 160 -6.80 -20.84 13.64
C ASN A 160 -7.39 -21.18 15.01
N HIS A 161 -6.75 -20.71 16.06
CA HIS A 161 -7.23 -20.87 17.45
C HIS A 161 -8.20 -19.76 17.90
N MET A 162 -8.64 -18.89 16.98
CA MET A 162 -9.54 -17.78 17.30
C MET A 162 -10.99 -18.27 17.34
N THR A 163 -11.65 -18.08 18.49
CA THR A 163 -13.07 -18.39 18.72
C THR A 163 -13.83 -17.14 19.16
N PHE A 164 -15.13 -17.25 19.35
CA PHE A 164 -15.95 -16.15 19.88
C PHE A 164 -15.53 -15.69 21.29
N GLU A 165 -14.82 -16.50 22.05
CA GLU A 165 -14.24 -16.10 23.34
C GLU A 165 -13.10 -15.06 23.20
N ASN A 166 -12.44 -15.02 22.04
CA ASN A 166 -11.38 -14.05 21.76
C ASN A 166 -11.91 -12.73 21.21
N VAL A 167 -13.20 -12.67 20.85
CA VAL A 167 -13.87 -11.46 20.38
C VAL A 167 -14.68 -10.91 21.53
N ALA A 168 -14.28 -9.78 22.08
CA ALA A 168 -14.99 -9.08 23.14
C ALA A 168 -16.07 -8.17 22.56
N GLY A 169 -17.16 -7.96 23.27
CA GLY A 169 -18.32 -7.23 22.80
C GLY A 169 -19.02 -7.93 21.63
N LEU A 170 -19.75 -7.19 20.80
CA LEU A 170 -20.40 -7.66 19.57
C LEU A 170 -21.35 -8.84 19.83
N LYS A 171 -22.19 -8.75 20.89
CA LYS A 171 -23.04 -9.87 21.32
C LYS A 171 -24.08 -10.20 20.25
N GLU A 172 -24.76 -9.21 19.74
CA GLU A 172 -25.79 -9.33 18.71
C GLU A 172 -25.21 -9.83 17.40
N GLU A 173 -24.04 -9.33 17.00
CA GLU A 173 -23.37 -9.75 15.78
C GLU A 173 -22.87 -11.21 15.87
N LYS A 174 -22.48 -11.66 17.08
CA LYS A 174 -22.13 -13.06 17.32
C LYS A 174 -23.34 -13.97 17.23
N GLU A 175 -24.47 -13.61 17.86
CA GLU A 175 -25.72 -14.35 17.79
C GLU A 175 -26.19 -14.49 16.33
N ASP A 176 -26.11 -13.42 15.54
CA ASP A 176 -26.41 -13.46 14.11
C ASP A 176 -25.51 -14.42 13.32
N LEU A 177 -24.28 -14.61 13.77
CA LEU A 177 -23.29 -15.47 13.11
C LEU A 177 -23.30 -16.91 13.64
N GLU A 178 -23.89 -17.18 14.81
CA GLU A 178 -24.01 -18.55 15.37
C GLU A 178 -24.79 -19.49 14.44
N GLU A 179 -25.80 -18.98 13.73
CA GLU A 179 -26.52 -19.77 12.73
C GLU A 179 -25.60 -20.28 11.60
N LEU A 180 -24.60 -19.47 11.20
CA LEU A 180 -23.62 -19.87 10.18
C LEU A 180 -22.65 -20.92 10.72
N VAL A 181 -22.23 -20.78 11.98
CA VAL A 181 -21.39 -21.75 12.66
C VAL A 181 -22.12 -23.10 12.75
N ASP A 182 -23.37 -23.08 13.20
CA ASP A 182 -24.21 -24.30 13.30
C ASP A 182 -24.39 -25.00 11.94
N PHE A 183 -24.59 -24.18 10.88
CA PHE A 183 -24.68 -24.72 9.53
C PHE A 183 -23.38 -25.37 9.07
N LEU A 184 -22.25 -24.71 9.26
CA LEU A 184 -20.95 -25.25 8.84
C LEU A 184 -20.62 -26.56 9.60
N ARG A 185 -21.01 -26.65 10.89
CA ARG A 185 -20.85 -27.86 11.71
C ARG A 185 -21.81 -28.98 11.33
N ALA A 186 -23.06 -28.65 11.01
CA ALA A 186 -24.11 -29.62 10.76
C ALA A 186 -25.02 -29.28 9.56
N PRO A 187 -24.50 -29.25 8.32
CA PRO A 187 -25.24 -28.79 7.11
C PRO A 187 -26.53 -29.58 6.88
N LYS A 188 -26.54 -30.89 7.19
CA LYS A 188 -27.69 -31.79 6.99
C LYS A 188 -28.92 -31.39 7.80
N LYS A 189 -28.76 -30.78 8.98
CA LYS A 189 -29.84 -30.30 9.82
C LYS A 189 -30.73 -29.29 9.08
N TYR A 190 -30.12 -28.41 8.33
CA TYR A 190 -30.78 -27.33 7.60
C TYR A 190 -31.30 -27.78 6.22
N THR A 191 -30.50 -28.56 5.50
CA THR A 191 -30.89 -29.06 4.17
C THR A 191 -32.08 -29.97 4.19
N ASN A 192 -32.23 -30.81 5.20
CA ASN A 192 -33.38 -31.70 5.37
C ASN A 192 -34.70 -30.94 5.59
N LEU A 193 -34.64 -29.74 6.13
CA LEU A 193 -35.81 -28.87 6.33
C LEU A 193 -36.06 -27.93 5.12
N GLY A 194 -35.25 -28.03 4.07
CA GLY A 194 -35.33 -27.14 2.89
C GLY A 194 -34.87 -25.71 3.12
N ALA A 195 -34.19 -25.46 4.25
CA ALA A 195 -33.66 -24.12 4.55
C ALA A 195 -32.52 -23.75 3.57
N ARG A 196 -32.51 -22.50 3.14
CA ARG A 196 -31.44 -21.91 2.33
C ARG A 196 -30.57 -21.06 3.22
N ILE A 197 -29.28 -21.34 3.22
CA ILE A 197 -28.31 -20.59 4.00
C ILE A 197 -27.72 -19.47 3.18
N PRO A 198 -27.41 -18.33 3.79
CA PRO A 198 -26.75 -17.23 3.10
C PRO A 198 -25.44 -17.70 2.47
N LYS A 199 -25.25 -17.43 1.18
CA LYS A 199 -23.98 -17.73 0.50
C LYS A 199 -22.90 -16.73 0.89
N GLY A 200 -23.30 -15.51 1.23
CA GLY A 200 -22.37 -14.45 1.57
C GLY A 200 -22.87 -13.58 2.71
N VAL A 201 -21.91 -13.11 3.51
CA VAL A 201 -22.10 -12.16 4.62
C VAL A 201 -21.20 -10.97 4.42
N LEU A 202 -21.79 -9.78 4.42
CA LEU A 202 -21.06 -8.53 4.34
C LEU A 202 -20.94 -7.89 5.72
N LEU A 203 -19.71 -7.79 6.24
CA LEU A 203 -19.37 -7.08 7.46
C LEU A 203 -19.11 -5.61 7.15
N VAL A 204 -19.88 -4.70 7.72
CA VAL A 204 -19.81 -3.27 7.44
C VAL A 204 -19.54 -2.50 8.72
N GLY A 205 -18.66 -1.52 8.70
CA GLY A 205 -18.43 -0.65 9.86
C GLY A 205 -17.12 0.11 9.81
N PRO A 206 -16.88 1.01 10.75
CA PRO A 206 -15.64 1.78 10.83
C PRO A 206 -14.39 0.91 10.88
N PRO A 207 -13.21 1.42 10.47
CA PRO A 207 -11.96 0.69 10.63
C PRO A 207 -11.66 0.43 12.12
N GLY A 208 -10.97 -0.67 12.41
CA GLY A 208 -10.57 -1.01 13.78
C GLY A 208 -11.66 -1.62 14.67
N THR A 209 -12.89 -1.87 14.17
CA THR A 209 -13.99 -2.45 14.94
C THR A 209 -13.96 -3.97 15.06
N GLY A 210 -12.96 -4.65 14.47
CA GLY A 210 -12.78 -6.10 14.63
C GLY A 210 -13.43 -6.98 13.56
N LYS A 211 -13.86 -6.44 12.40
CA LYS A 211 -14.50 -7.19 11.30
C LYS A 211 -13.71 -8.42 10.86
N THR A 212 -12.42 -8.26 10.63
CA THR A 212 -11.51 -9.35 10.23
C THR A 212 -11.33 -10.39 11.37
N LEU A 213 -11.29 -9.91 12.63
CA LEU A 213 -11.22 -10.78 13.81
C LEU A 213 -12.48 -11.62 13.97
N LEU A 214 -13.65 -10.98 13.79
CA LEU A 214 -14.95 -11.65 13.86
C LEU A 214 -15.07 -12.75 12.78
N ALA A 215 -14.66 -12.46 11.54
CA ALA A 215 -14.67 -13.48 10.48
C ALA A 215 -13.75 -14.68 10.78
N LYS A 216 -12.58 -14.45 11.36
CA LYS A 216 -11.68 -15.51 11.82
C LYS A 216 -12.29 -16.33 12.97
N ALA A 217 -12.97 -15.65 13.90
CA ALA A 217 -13.62 -16.31 15.03
C ALA A 217 -14.76 -17.24 14.57
N VAL A 218 -15.54 -16.82 13.57
CA VAL A 218 -16.57 -17.69 12.97
C VAL A 218 -15.97 -18.96 12.39
N ALA A 219 -14.85 -18.86 11.68
CA ALA A 219 -14.17 -20.03 11.10
C ALA A 219 -13.60 -20.97 12.18
N GLY A 220 -12.95 -20.39 13.21
CA GLY A 220 -12.41 -21.17 14.31
C GLY A 220 -13.51 -21.82 15.16
N GLU A 221 -14.61 -21.10 15.43
CA GLU A 221 -15.78 -21.65 16.13
C GLU A 221 -16.45 -22.78 15.33
N ALA A 222 -16.50 -22.64 14.01
CA ALA A 222 -17.05 -23.68 13.14
C ALA A 222 -16.08 -24.87 12.91
N GLY A 223 -14.78 -24.71 13.19
CA GLY A 223 -13.76 -25.73 12.93
C GLY A 223 -13.55 -25.98 11.43
N VAL A 224 -13.58 -24.92 10.61
CA VAL A 224 -13.44 -25.03 9.15
C VAL A 224 -12.25 -24.21 8.63
N PRO A 225 -11.66 -24.61 7.47
CA PRO A 225 -10.61 -23.85 6.81
C PRO A 225 -11.01 -22.40 6.51
N PHE A 226 -10.07 -21.47 6.68
CA PHE A 226 -10.26 -20.04 6.45
C PHE A 226 -9.30 -19.52 5.38
N PHE A 227 -9.87 -19.10 4.25
CA PHE A 227 -9.13 -18.46 3.17
C PHE A 227 -9.24 -16.95 3.32
N SER A 228 -8.14 -16.25 3.54
CA SER A 228 -8.12 -14.79 3.68
C SER A 228 -7.35 -14.12 2.56
N ILE A 229 -7.97 -13.12 1.93
CA ILE A 229 -7.37 -12.30 0.87
C ILE A 229 -7.85 -10.85 1.03
N SER A 230 -7.00 -9.89 0.62
CA SER A 230 -7.43 -8.49 0.48
C SER A 230 -8.05 -8.24 -0.90
N GLY A 231 -9.10 -7.43 -0.96
CA GLY A 231 -9.67 -6.97 -2.23
C GLY A 231 -8.62 -6.29 -3.14
N SER A 232 -7.64 -5.62 -2.54
CA SER A 232 -6.52 -5.01 -3.27
C SER A 232 -5.62 -6.03 -3.98
N ASP A 233 -5.55 -7.28 -3.51
CA ASP A 233 -4.76 -8.35 -4.15
C ASP A 233 -5.32 -8.80 -5.51
N PHE A 234 -6.57 -8.46 -5.79
CA PHE A 234 -7.21 -8.73 -7.07
C PHE A 234 -6.98 -7.61 -8.10
N VAL A 235 -6.54 -6.42 -7.67
CA VAL A 235 -6.31 -5.28 -8.55
C VAL A 235 -4.87 -5.33 -9.06
N GLU A 236 -4.72 -5.56 -10.36
CA GLU A 236 -3.41 -5.62 -11.04
C GLU A 236 -3.44 -4.72 -12.29
N MET A 237 -2.26 -4.42 -12.83
CA MET A 237 -2.16 -3.59 -14.06
C MET A 237 -2.47 -4.38 -15.33
N PHE A 238 -2.50 -5.72 -15.27
CA PHE A 238 -2.73 -6.58 -16.44
C PHE A 238 -4.15 -7.11 -16.44
N VAL A 239 -4.88 -6.84 -17.53
CA VAL A 239 -6.26 -7.26 -17.71
C VAL A 239 -6.41 -8.78 -17.61
N GLY A 240 -7.36 -9.24 -16.82
CA GLY A 240 -7.72 -10.66 -16.65
C GLY A 240 -6.94 -11.40 -15.55
N VAL A 241 -5.89 -10.82 -14.96
CA VAL A 241 -5.14 -11.45 -13.86
C VAL A 241 -6.01 -11.53 -12.60
N GLY A 242 -6.70 -10.46 -12.25
CA GLY A 242 -7.62 -10.43 -11.11
C GLY A 242 -8.73 -11.49 -11.23
N ALA A 243 -9.37 -11.57 -12.39
CA ALA A 243 -10.39 -12.59 -12.67
C ALA A 243 -9.84 -14.03 -12.58
N SER A 244 -8.57 -14.25 -12.99
CA SER A 244 -7.91 -15.55 -12.85
C SER A 244 -7.67 -15.91 -11.39
N ARG A 245 -7.24 -14.95 -10.55
CA ARG A 245 -7.05 -15.17 -9.11
C ARG A 245 -8.36 -15.46 -8.38
N VAL A 246 -9.44 -14.80 -8.80
CA VAL A 246 -10.78 -15.10 -8.27
C VAL A 246 -11.13 -16.56 -8.56
N ARG A 247 -11.00 -17.02 -9.80
CA ARG A 247 -11.28 -18.43 -10.16
C ARG A 247 -10.43 -19.41 -9.35
N ASP A 248 -9.14 -19.18 -9.25
CA ASP A 248 -8.21 -20.04 -8.52
C ASP A 248 -8.59 -20.12 -7.02
N LEU A 249 -8.90 -18.97 -6.39
CA LEU A 249 -9.38 -18.91 -5.01
C LEU A 249 -10.62 -19.77 -4.79
N PHE A 250 -11.63 -19.63 -5.66
CA PHE A 250 -12.88 -20.36 -5.53
C PHE A 250 -12.75 -21.85 -5.88
N GLU A 251 -11.83 -22.22 -6.78
CA GLU A 251 -11.47 -23.61 -7.04
C GLU A 251 -10.83 -24.26 -5.80
N ASP A 252 -9.93 -23.55 -5.12
CA ASP A 252 -9.30 -24.04 -3.89
C ASP A 252 -10.30 -24.12 -2.74
N ALA A 253 -11.22 -23.17 -2.62
CA ALA A 253 -12.32 -23.23 -1.66
C ALA A 253 -13.22 -24.46 -1.92
N LYS A 254 -13.56 -24.75 -3.17
CA LYS A 254 -14.35 -25.92 -3.55
C LYS A 254 -13.68 -27.25 -3.17
N LYS A 255 -12.35 -27.33 -3.26
CA LYS A 255 -11.57 -28.52 -2.86
C LYS A 255 -11.53 -28.73 -1.33
N ASN A 256 -11.68 -27.65 -0.56
CA ASN A 256 -11.55 -27.65 0.91
C ASN A 256 -12.89 -27.38 1.61
N ALA A 257 -14.02 -27.59 0.94
CA ALA A 257 -15.34 -27.41 1.55
C ALA A 257 -15.62 -28.51 2.62
N PRO A 258 -16.24 -28.17 3.79
CA PRO A 258 -16.77 -26.85 4.14
C PRO A 258 -15.67 -25.86 4.53
N CYS A 259 -15.79 -24.59 4.10
CA CYS A 259 -14.80 -23.56 4.38
C CYS A 259 -15.40 -22.14 4.36
N ILE A 260 -14.65 -21.18 4.90
CA ILE A 260 -14.96 -19.75 4.78
C ILE A 260 -13.93 -19.07 3.87
N VAL A 261 -14.42 -18.29 2.91
CA VAL A 261 -13.61 -17.38 2.07
C VAL A 261 -13.84 -15.96 2.58
N PHE A 262 -12.80 -15.32 3.08
CA PHE A 262 -12.86 -13.96 3.60
C PHE A 262 -12.14 -12.98 2.66
N ILE A 263 -12.85 -11.92 2.26
CA ILE A 263 -12.32 -10.86 1.40
C ILE A 263 -12.35 -9.56 2.19
N ASP A 264 -11.19 -9.11 2.63
CA ASP A 264 -11.07 -7.82 3.30
C ASP A 264 -11.03 -6.68 2.28
N GLU A 265 -11.48 -5.48 2.66
CA GLU A 265 -11.50 -4.30 1.80
C GLU A 265 -12.13 -4.56 0.43
N ILE A 266 -13.30 -5.21 0.41
CA ILE A 266 -13.96 -5.59 -0.85
C ILE A 266 -14.27 -4.40 -1.75
N ASP A 267 -14.38 -3.21 -1.20
CA ASP A 267 -14.60 -1.95 -1.91
C ASP A 267 -13.45 -1.60 -2.87
N ALA A 268 -12.26 -2.19 -2.72
CA ALA A 268 -11.18 -2.05 -3.69
C ALA A 268 -11.56 -2.61 -5.09
N VAL A 269 -12.41 -3.64 -5.14
CA VAL A 269 -12.84 -4.34 -6.37
C VAL A 269 -14.31 -4.06 -6.71
N ALA A 270 -15.17 -3.96 -5.69
CA ALA A 270 -16.61 -3.94 -5.82
C ALA A 270 -17.23 -2.53 -5.81
N ARG A 271 -16.46 -1.52 -6.20
CA ARG A 271 -16.93 -0.14 -6.28
C ARG A 271 -17.91 0.07 -7.44
N ARG A 272 -18.93 0.93 -7.25
CA ARG A 272 -19.89 1.35 -8.30
C ARG A 272 -19.17 1.83 -9.56
N ARG A 273 -19.79 1.60 -10.70
CA ARG A 273 -19.29 2.00 -12.02
C ARG A 273 -19.24 3.52 -12.12
N GLY A 274 -18.07 4.07 -12.37
CA GLY A 274 -17.90 5.48 -12.65
C GLY A 274 -17.86 5.73 -14.17
N THR A 275 -18.35 6.89 -14.61
CA THR A 275 -18.32 7.31 -16.02
C THR A 275 -16.94 7.81 -16.48
N GLY A 276 -15.86 7.47 -15.78
CA GLY A 276 -14.50 7.93 -16.07
C GLY A 276 -13.85 7.15 -17.22
N MET A 277 -13.29 7.86 -18.21
CA MET A 277 -12.50 7.29 -19.31
C MET A 277 -11.08 6.96 -18.83
N GLY A 278 -10.82 5.73 -18.31
CA GLY A 278 -9.49 5.28 -17.96
C GLY A 278 -9.39 3.76 -17.88
N GLY A 279 -8.39 3.17 -18.54
CA GLY A 279 -8.21 1.72 -18.71
C GLY A 279 -8.01 0.86 -17.44
N GLY A 280 -7.98 1.46 -16.24
CA GLY A 280 -7.95 0.72 -14.97
C GLY A 280 -9.35 0.32 -14.46
N HIS A 281 -10.43 0.78 -15.10
CA HIS A 281 -11.79 0.42 -14.73
C HIS A 281 -12.21 -0.94 -15.29
N ASP A 282 -11.77 -1.30 -16.49
CA ASP A 282 -12.15 -2.53 -17.17
C ASP A 282 -11.67 -3.78 -16.41
N GLU A 283 -10.49 -3.73 -15.80
CA GLU A 283 -9.93 -4.86 -15.05
C GLU A 283 -10.70 -5.12 -13.75
N ARG A 284 -11.04 -4.05 -13.00
CA ARG A 284 -11.83 -4.17 -11.78
C ARG A 284 -13.23 -4.69 -12.06
N GLU A 285 -13.89 -4.20 -13.10
CA GLU A 285 -15.21 -4.70 -13.52
C GLU A 285 -15.16 -6.17 -13.94
N GLN A 286 -14.13 -6.58 -14.68
CA GLN A 286 -13.96 -7.98 -15.07
C GLN A 286 -13.76 -8.86 -13.84
N THR A 287 -12.99 -8.41 -12.87
CA THR A 287 -12.73 -9.12 -11.61
C THR A 287 -13.99 -9.22 -10.75
N LEU A 288 -14.74 -8.11 -10.60
CA LEU A 288 -16.03 -8.11 -9.89
C LEU A 288 -17.02 -9.06 -10.57
N ASN A 289 -17.19 -8.97 -11.91
CA ASN A 289 -18.07 -9.85 -12.64
C ASN A 289 -17.69 -11.33 -12.48
N GLN A 290 -16.40 -11.65 -12.49
CA GLN A 290 -15.93 -13.02 -12.23
C GLN A 290 -16.29 -13.47 -10.80
N MET A 291 -16.11 -12.60 -9.80
CA MET A 291 -16.49 -12.90 -8.42
C MET A 291 -18.00 -13.20 -8.31
N LEU A 292 -18.83 -12.38 -8.94
CA LEU A 292 -20.27 -12.59 -8.96
C LEU A 292 -20.66 -13.90 -9.64
N VAL A 293 -19.99 -14.24 -10.76
CA VAL A 293 -20.20 -15.51 -11.48
C VAL A 293 -19.83 -16.72 -10.60
N GLU A 294 -18.69 -16.64 -9.89
CA GLU A 294 -18.29 -17.73 -8.98
C GLU A 294 -19.29 -17.88 -7.82
N MET A 295 -19.76 -16.79 -7.22
CA MET A 295 -20.76 -16.81 -6.15
C MET A 295 -22.13 -17.35 -6.65
N ASP A 296 -22.56 -16.94 -7.84
CA ASP A 296 -23.80 -17.45 -8.45
C ASP A 296 -23.66 -18.94 -8.81
N GLY A 297 -22.46 -19.37 -9.22
CA GLY A 297 -22.14 -20.75 -9.62
C GLY A 297 -22.09 -21.75 -8.48
N PHE A 298 -22.11 -21.32 -7.20
CA PHE A 298 -22.21 -22.26 -6.08
C PHE A 298 -23.60 -22.88 -6.03
N GLY A 299 -23.63 -24.23 -5.96
CA GLY A 299 -24.85 -24.94 -5.61
C GLY A 299 -25.31 -24.55 -4.19
N VAL A 300 -26.62 -24.50 -4.00
CA VAL A 300 -27.21 -24.33 -2.67
C VAL A 300 -26.65 -25.45 -1.77
N ASN A 301 -25.97 -25.11 -0.68
CA ASN A 301 -25.43 -26.08 0.30
C ASN A 301 -24.09 -26.77 -0.04
N GLN A 302 -23.22 -26.16 -0.85
CA GLN A 302 -21.84 -26.67 -1.05
C GLN A 302 -20.92 -26.48 0.18
N GLY A 303 -21.41 -25.85 1.25
CA GLY A 303 -20.61 -25.65 2.48
C GLY A 303 -19.55 -24.54 2.37
N ILE A 304 -19.63 -23.70 1.36
CA ILE A 304 -18.75 -22.54 1.21
C ILE A 304 -19.52 -21.27 1.58
N ILE A 305 -19.00 -20.50 2.53
CA ILE A 305 -19.54 -19.21 2.91
C ILE A 305 -18.51 -18.14 2.54
N VAL A 306 -18.93 -17.13 1.79
CA VAL A 306 -18.11 -15.98 1.45
C VAL A 306 -18.39 -14.85 2.44
N MET A 307 -17.42 -14.46 3.23
CA MET A 307 -17.51 -13.28 4.09
C MET A 307 -16.71 -12.15 3.48
N ALA A 308 -17.23 -10.95 3.47
CA ALA A 308 -16.48 -9.77 3.02
C ALA A 308 -16.55 -8.66 4.06
N ALA A 309 -15.51 -7.83 4.13
CA ALA A 309 -15.48 -6.66 4.98
C ALA A 309 -15.29 -5.38 4.17
N THR A 310 -15.98 -4.32 4.57
CA THR A 310 -15.79 -2.97 4.02
C THR A 310 -16.00 -1.91 5.10
N ASN A 311 -15.29 -0.79 4.95
CA ASN A 311 -15.53 0.40 5.75
C ASN A 311 -16.53 1.36 5.07
N ARG A 312 -16.84 1.12 3.78
CA ARG A 312 -17.62 2.02 2.94
C ARG A 312 -18.66 1.24 2.11
N VAL A 313 -19.83 1.03 2.72
CA VAL A 313 -20.93 0.34 2.02
C VAL A 313 -21.56 1.21 0.93
N ASP A 314 -21.47 2.53 1.08
CA ASP A 314 -22.02 3.55 0.18
C ASP A 314 -21.48 3.48 -1.23
N ILE A 315 -20.21 3.09 -1.39
CA ILE A 315 -19.54 3.00 -2.70
C ILE A 315 -19.66 1.64 -3.38
N LEU A 316 -20.25 0.63 -2.73
CA LEU A 316 -20.35 -0.71 -3.30
C LEU A 316 -21.36 -0.78 -4.45
N ASP A 317 -21.06 -1.58 -5.47
CA ASP A 317 -21.98 -1.89 -6.57
C ASP A 317 -23.19 -2.65 -6.00
N PRO A 318 -24.45 -2.15 -6.23
CA PRO A 318 -25.67 -2.82 -5.76
C PRO A 318 -25.81 -4.28 -6.23
N ALA A 319 -25.15 -4.66 -7.31
CA ALA A 319 -25.16 -6.03 -7.81
C ALA A 319 -24.60 -7.05 -6.82
N ILE A 320 -23.66 -6.62 -5.95
CA ILE A 320 -23.04 -7.51 -4.96
C ILE A 320 -24.00 -7.86 -3.82
N MET A 321 -24.96 -6.98 -3.52
CA MET A 321 -25.93 -7.16 -2.44
C MET A 321 -27.24 -7.83 -2.90
N ARG A 322 -27.28 -8.34 -4.14
CA ARG A 322 -28.46 -9.07 -4.62
C ARG A 322 -28.58 -10.43 -3.93
N PRO A 323 -29.82 -10.91 -3.67
CA PRO A 323 -30.06 -12.25 -3.13
C PRO A 323 -29.31 -13.34 -3.90
N GLY A 324 -28.69 -14.26 -3.16
CA GLY A 324 -27.83 -15.32 -3.73
C GLY A 324 -26.34 -14.96 -3.79
N ARG A 325 -25.96 -13.76 -3.34
CA ARG A 325 -24.58 -13.26 -3.25
C ARG A 325 -24.29 -12.88 -1.80
N PHE A 326 -24.18 -11.58 -1.46
CA PHE A 326 -24.08 -11.16 -0.05
C PHE A 326 -25.51 -10.92 0.49
N ASP A 327 -26.12 -12.02 0.90
CA ASP A 327 -27.51 -12.06 1.34
C ASP A 327 -27.72 -11.41 2.71
N ARG A 328 -26.69 -11.42 3.55
CA ARG A 328 -26.74 -10.90 4.91
C ARG A 328 -25.74 -9.77 5.08
N LYS A 329 -26.19 -8.67 5.68
CA LYS A 329 -25.36 -7.53 6.04
C LYS A 329 -25.33 -7.42 7.56
N ILE A 330 -24.14 -7.45 8.16
CA ILE A 330 -23.92 -7.29 9.60
C ILE A 330 -23.14 -6.00 9.81
N VAL A 331 -23.68 -5.11 10.64
CA VAL A 331 -23.06 -3.82 10.93
C VAL A 331 -22.25 -3.96 12.21
N VAL A 332 -20.92 -3.91 12.07
CA VAL A 332 -19.97 -3.97 13.18
C VAL A 332 -19.67 -2.53 13.61
N GLY A 333 -20.41 -2.03 14.58
CA GLY A 333 -20.34 -0.67 15.09
C GLY A 333 -19.12 -0.40 15.97
N ARG A 334 -19.04 0.84 16.50
CA ARG A 334 -18.14 1.12 17.62
C ARG A 334 -18.69 0.49 18.88
N PRO A 335 -17.84 -0.04 19.78
CA PRO A 335 -18.30 -0.66 21.00
C PRO A 335 -18.91 0.37 21.97
N ASP A 336 -19.96 -0.02 22.68
CA ASP A 336 -20.50 0.71 23.81
C ASP A 336 -19.58 0.59 25.05
N VAL A 337 -19.96 1.23 26.18
CA VAL A 337 -19.13 1.18 27.40
C VAL A 337 -18.86 -0.24 27.85
N ALA A 338 -19.85 -1.13 27.82
CA ALA A 338 -19.69 -2.52 28.25
C ALA A 338 -18.76 -3.29 27.29
N GLY A 339 -18.95 -3.11 25.99
CA GLY A 339 -18.07 -3.69 24.97
C GLY A 339 -16.63 -3.20 25.08
N ARG A 340 -16.42 -1.90 25.36
CA ARG A 340 -15.06 -1.35 25.58
C ARG A 340 -14.41 -1.96 26.83
N GLU A 341 -15.15 -2.15 27.91
CA GLU A 341 -14.62 -2.80 29.11
C GLU A 341 -14.21 -4.26 28.82
N GLU A 342 -15.07 -5.03 28.12
CA GLU A 342 -14.74 -6.41 27.71
C GLU A 342 -13.51 -6.46 26.80
N ILE A 343 -13.38 -5.53 25.83
CA ILE A 343 -12.22 -5.41 24.94
C ILE A 343 -10.94 -5.10 25.73
N LEU A 344 -11.01 -4.14 26.66
CA LEU A 344 -9.89 -3.81 27.54
C LEU A 344 -9.47 -5.02 28.37
N GLN A 345 -10.41 -5.79 28.92
CA GLN A 345 -10.11 -7.01 29.68
C GLN A 345 -9.38 -8.06 28.82
N VAL A 346 -9.77 -8.25 27.56
CA VAL A 346 -9.10 -9.17 26.64
C VAL A 346 -7.67 -8.74 26.36
N HIS A 347 -7.45 -7.45 26.07
CA HIS A 347 -6.11 -6.92 25.77
C HIS A 347 -5.23 -6.75 27.02
N ALA A 348 -5.82 -6.75 28.20
CA ALA A 348 -5.12 -6.70 29.49
C ALA A 348 -4.56 -8.06 29.94
N LYS A 349 -5.10 -9.19 29.44
CA LYS A 349 -4.71 -10.56 29.89
C LYS A 349 -3.21 -10.82 29.90
N ASN A 350 -2.47 -10.23 28.96
CA ASN A 350 -1.02 -10.42 28.82
C ASN A 350 -0.19 -9.21 29.26
N LYS A 351 -0.80 -8.26 30.00
CA LYS A 351 -0.13 -7.05 30.45
C LYS A 351 -0.20 -6.97 31.98
N PRO A 352 0.94 -6.68 32.67
CA PRO A 352 0.94 -6.51 34.10
C PRO A 352 0.32 -5.13 34.45
N LEU A 353 -0.91 -5.13 34.93
CA LEU A 353 -1.59 -3.94 35.43
C LEU A 353 -1.34 -3.76 36.93
N GLY A 354 -1.23 -2.50 37.37
CA GLY A 354 -1.20 -2.14 38.78
C GLY A 354 -2.58 -2.24 39.44
N ASP A 355 -2.60 -2.31 40.76
CA ASP A 355 -3.84 -2.38 41.56
C ASP A 355 -4.67 -1.08 41.48
N ASP A 356 -4.08 0.01 40.99
CA ASP A 356 -4.71 1.30 40.79
C ASP A 356 -5.49 1.43 39.48
N VAL A 357 -5.40 0.42 38.60
CA VAL A 357 -6.01 0.47 37.25
C VAL A 357 -7.46 0.04 37.29
N ASP A 358 -8.36 0.96 36.96
CA ASP A 358 -9.78 0.70 36.78
C ASP A 358 -10.17 0.65 35.29
N LEU A 359 -10.30 -0.56 34.73
CA LEU A 359 -10.69 -0.77 33.33
C LEU A 359 -12.10 -0.24 33.02
N LYS A 360 -13.01 -0.22 33.98
CA LYS A 360 -14.35 0.29 33.81
C LYS A 360 -14.33 1.82 33.65
N GLN A 361 -13.55 2.51 34.48
CA GLN A 361 -13.36 3.94 34.35
C GLN A 361 -12.71 4.27 32.99
N ILE A 362 -11.72 3.50 32.56
CA ILE A 362 -11.08 3.66 31.25
C ILE A 362 -12.10 3.46 30.11
N ALA A 363 -12.97 2.45 30.20
CA ALA A 363 -14.00 2.21 29.22
C ALA A 363 -15.00 3.40 29.11
N GLN A 364 -15.34 4.02 30.23
CA GLN A 364 -16.17 5.23 30.24
C GLN A 364 -15.47 6.42 29.57
N THR A 365 -14.20 6.63 29.85
CA THR A 365 -13.42 7.78 29.33
C THR A 365 -13.05 7.65 27.86
N THR A 366 -13.08 6.42 27.29
CA THR A 366 -12.71 6.14 25.90
C THR A 366 -13.91 6.10 24.96
N ALA A 367 -14.91 6.96 25.18
CA ALA A 367 -16.06 7.08 24.28
C ALA A 367 -15.63 7.29 22.83
N GLY A 368 -16.22 6.51 21.91
CA GLY A 368 -15.88 6.57 20.47
C GLY A 368 -14.63 5.80 20.05
N PHE A 369 -13.85 5.21 20.97
CA PHE A 369 -12.70 4.37 20.61
C PHE A 369 -13.17 3.04 20.01
N THR A 370 -12.42 2.57 19.03
CA THR A 370 -12.59 1.24 18.45
C THR A 370 -11.76 0.20 19.22
N GLY A 371 -11.95 -1.07 18.92
CA GLY A 371 -11.12 -2.14 19.53
C GLY A 371 -9.63 -1.97 19.28
N ALA A 372 -9.25 -1.51 18.08
CA ALA A 372 -7.86 -1.23 17.74
C ALA A 372 -7.29 -0.03 18.52
N ASP A 373 -8.11 1.00 18.76
CA ASP A 373 -7.68 2.16 19.56
C ASP A 373 -7.44 1.76 21.02
N LEU A 374 -8.30 0.89 21.58
CA LEU A 374 -8.17 0.37 22.95
C LEU A 374 -6.95 -0.56 23.10
N GLU A 375 -6.68 -1.41 22.11
CA GLU A 375 -5.44 -2.20 22.08
C GLU A 375 -4.21 -1.30 22.08
N ASN A 376 -4.20 -0.30 21.20
CA ASN A 376 -3.11 0.66 21.10
C ASN A 376 -2.95 1.49 22.37
N LEU A 377 -4.04 1.86 23.03
CA LEU A 377 -4.02 2.57 24.31
C LEU A 377 -3.25 1.78 25.36
N LEU A 378 -3.59 0.51 25.57
CA LEU A 378 -2.91 -0.34 26.55
C LEU A 378 -1.46 -0.65 26.13
N ASN A 379 -1.17 -0.73 24.85
CA ASN A 379 0.19 -0.91 24.34
C ASN A 379 1.06 0.32 24.58
N GLU A 380 0.52 1.52 24.32
CA GLU A 380 1.24 2.78 24.60
C GLU A 380 1.46 2.99 26.09
N ALA A 381 0.48 2.63 26.93
CA ALA A 381 0.65 2.66 28.38
C ALA A 381 1.77 1.71 28.86
N ALA A 382 1.84 0.50 28.28
CA ALA A 382 2.92 -0.45 28.56
C ALA A 382 4.29 0.11 28.15
N ILE A 383 4.38 0.78 27.00
CA ILE A 383 5.61 1.44 26.53
C ILE A 383 6.03 2.56 27.49
N LEU A 384 5.07 3.35 28.02
CA LEU A 384 5.35 4.41 28.98
C LEU A 384 5.88 3.84 30.31
N ALA A 385 5.24 2.80 30.84
CA ALA A 385 5.71 2.11 32.05
C ALA A 385 7.13 1.54 31.89
N ALA A 386 7.40 0.91 30.71
CA ALA A 386 8.73 0.38 30.40
C ALA A 386 9.81 1.46 30.29
N LYS A 387 9.51 2.64 29.73
CA LYS A 387 10.44 3.79 29.70
C LYS A 387 10.82 4.27 31.09
N GLU A 388 9.90 4.21 32.04
CA GLU A 388 10.15 4.56 33.44
C GLU A 388 10.72 3.38 34.25
N SER A 389 11.11 2.29 33.59
CA SER A 389 11.68 1.06 34.19
C SER A 389 10.78 0.43 35.26
N ARG A 390 9.47 0.57 35.14
CA ARG A 390 8.46 -0.06 36.00
C ARG A 390 8.04 -1.43 35.49
N ALA A 391 7.69 -2.33 36.40
CA ALA A 391 7.29 -3.70 36.09
C ALA A 391 5.78 -3.83 35.79
N TYR A 392 4.98 -2.80 36.05
CA TYR A 392 3.53 -2.80 35.89
C TYR A 392 3.05 -1.43 35.40
N ILE A 393 1.89 -1.47 34.71
CA ILE A 393 1.22 -0.30 34.14
C ILE A 393 0.35 0.34 35.22
N GLN A 394 0.46 1.63 35.42
CA GLN A 394 -0.36 2.41 36.36
C GLN A 394 -1.47 3.15 35.64
N GLN A 395 -2.52 3.58 36.37
CA GLN A 395 -3.60 4.41 35.84
C GLN A 395 -3.06 5.69 35.16
N ALA A 396 -2.03 6.31 35.73
CA ALA A 396 -1.40 7.49 35.16
C ALA A 396 -0.76 7.25 33.77
N ASP A 397 -0.25 6.04 33.50
CA ASP A 397 0.29 5.71 32.18
C ASP A 397 -0.80 5.61 31.13
N ILE A 398 -1.95 5.03 31.51
CA ILE A 398 -3.10 4.91 30.64
C ILE A 398 -3.68 6.28 30.33
N GLN A 399 -3.74 7.19 31.30
CA GLN A 399 -4.16 8.57 31.07
C GLN A 399 -3.21 9.33 30.12
N LYS A 400 -1.89 9.19 30.28
CA LYS A 400 -0.91 9.75 29.35
C LYS A 400 -1.03 9.12 27.95
N ALA A 401 -1.21 7.81 27.88
CA ALA A 401 -1.42 7.09 26.61
C ALA A 401 -2.73 7.52 25.92
N PHE A 402 -3.81 7.76 26.68
CA PHE A 402 -5.08 8.22 26.14
C PHE A 402 -4.94 9.56 25.40
N ILE A 403 -4.22 10.53 26.00
CA ILE A 403 -3.92 11.80 25.36
C ILE A 403 -3.09 11.58 24.09
N LYS A 404 -2.07 10.72 24.16
CA LYS A 404 -1.20 10.42 23.01
C LYS A 404 -1.96 9.76 21.85
N VAL A 405 -2.87 8.84 22.14
CA VAL A 405 -3.67 8.13 21.13
C VAL A 405 -4.78 9.02 20.57
N GLY A 406 -5.50 9.77 21.43
CA GLY A 406 -6.63 10.59 21.03
C GLY A 406 -6.24 11.90 20.33
N ILE A 407 -5.21 12.58 20.81
CA ILE A 407 -4.82 13.92 20.33
C ILE A 407 -3.47 13.90 19.62
N GLY A 408 -2.59 12.94 19.96
CA GLY A 408 -1.24 12.84 19.44
C GLY A 408 -0.17 13.17 20.50
N ALA A 409 1.09 12.87 20.16
CA ALA A 409 2.21 13.08 21.07
C ALA A 409 2.47 14.58 21.33
N GLU A 410 2.63 14.94 22.60
CA GLU A 410 3.03 16.28 23.04
C GLU A 410 4.46 16.62 22.57
N LYS A 411 4.68 17.84 22.06
CA LYS A 411 5.96 18.32 21.51
C LYS A 411 6.63 19.33 22.42
N HIS A 412 7.27 18.86 23.49
CA HIS A 412 7.99 19.72 24.45
C HIS A 412 9.24 20.42 23.88
N SER A 413 9.74 19.99 22.73
CA SER A 413 10.96 20.57 22.11
C SER A 413 10.68 21.81 21.24
N ARG A 414 9.40 22.16 21.02
CA ARG A 414 9.03 23.32 20.19
C ARG A 414 9.20 24.60 21.01
N VAL A 415 10.05 25.50 20.52
CA VAL A 415 10.21 26.83 21.12
C VAL A 415 9.02 27.69 20.70
N ILE A 416 8.20 28.08 21.67
CA ILE A 416 7.02 28.94 21.49
C ILE A 416 7.34 30.28 22.17
N SER A 417 6.99 31.39 21.53
CA SER A 417 7.14 32.71 22.14
C SER A 417 6.16 32.89 23.30
N GLU A 418 6.54 33.71 24.30
CA GLU A 418 5.65 34.02 25.44
C GLU A 418 4.32 34.65 25.00
N LYS A 419 4.33 35.40 23.87
CA LYS A 419 3.10 35.95 23.28
C LYS A 419 2.20 34.84 22.76
N GLU A 420 2.73 33.84 22.05
CA GLU A 420 1.97 32.72 21.52
C GLU A 420 1.46 31.82 22.64
N LYS A 421 2.27 31.55 23.68
CA LYS A 421 1.84 30.80 24.88
C LYS A 421 0.64 31.48 25.53
N LYS A 422 0.70 32.82 25.68
CA LYS A 422 -0.39 33.58 26.27
C LYS A 422 -1.65 33.51 25.42
N ILE A 423 -1.55 33.63 24.10
CA ILE A 423 -2.69 33.50 23.20
C ILE A 423 -3.32 32.12 23.34
N THR A 424 -2.51 31.05 23.28
CA THR A 424 -2.99 29.66 23.43
C THR A 424 -3.64 29.44 24.81
N ALA A 425 -3.07 29.98 25.89
CA ALA A 425 -3.64 29.82 27.23
C ALA A 425 -5.04 30.42 27.32
N TYR A 426 -5.27 31.60 26.79
CA TYR A 426 -6.61 32.22 26.76
C TYR A 426 -7.56 31.49 25.81
N HIS A 427 -7.08 31.03 24.65
CA HIS A 427 -7.86 30.25 23.69
C HIS A 427 -8.40 28.98 24.34
N GLU A 428 -7.53 28.16 24.93
CA GLU A 428 -7.93 26.90 25.58
C GLU A 428 -8.77 27.14 26.83
N SER A 429 -8.49 28.22 27.58
CA SER A 429 -9.35 28.62 28.71
C SER A 429 -10.77 28.99 28.28
N GLY A 430 -10.94 29.61 27.09
CA GLY A 430 -12.22 29.92 26.51
C GLY A 430 -13.05 28.67 26.24
N HIS A 431 -12.47 27.65 25.63
CA HIS A 431 -13.12 26.36 25.42
C HIS A 431 -13.47 25.68 26.76
N ALA A 432 -12.52 25.63 27.69
CA ALA A 432 -12.69 24.98 28.99
C ALA A 432 -13.82 25.61 29.81
N LEU A 433 -13.88 26.94 29.83
CA LEU A 433 -14.92 27.67 30.53
C LEU A 433 -16.32 27.31 30.00
N LEU A 434 -16.49 27.28 28.69
CA LEU A 434 -17.77 26.95 28.05
C LEU A 434 -18.15 25.48 28.24
N PHE A 435 -17.20 24.55 28.21
CA PHE A 435 -17.44 23.13 28.55
C PHE A 435 -18.02 22.99 29.97
N HIS A 436 -17.49 23.74 30.93
CA HIS A 436 -17.93 23.64 32.33
C HIS A 436 -19.30 24.26 32.57
N LEU A 437 -19.57 25.40 31.92
CA LEU A 437 -20.82 26.16 32.16
C LEU A 437 -22.01 25.67 31.34
N LEU A 438 -21.80 24.90 30.29
CA LEU A 438 -22.88 24.38 29.44
C LEU A 438 -23.20 22.92 29.83
N PRO A 439 -24.47 22.60 30.12
CA PRO A 439 -24.83 21.34 30.78
C PRO A 439 -24.73 20.10 29.88
N ASP A 440 -24.83 20.26 28.55
CA ASP A 440 -24.98 19.11 27.63
C ASP A 440 -23.68 18.69 26.94
N VAL A 441 -22.54 19.41 27.14
CA VAL A 441 -21.30 19.17 26.41
C VAL A 441 -20.26 18.35 27.20
N GLY A 442 -20.55 18.05 28.47
CA GLY A 442 -19.71 17.28 29.36
C GLY A 442 -18.62 18.09 30.06
N PRO A 443 -18.12 17.60 31.21
CA PRO A 443 -17.09 18.29 31.98
C PRO A 443 -15.72 18.24 31.28
N VAL A 444 -14.88 19.21 31.61
CA VAL A 444 -13.48 19.24 31.17
C VAL A 444 -12.69 18.13 31.85
N HIS A 445 -11.88 17.40 31.13
CA HIS A 445 -10.94 16.42 31.68
C HIS A 445 -9.55 17.01 31.84
N THR A 446 -9.06 17.68 30.80
CA THR A 446 -7.68 18.24 30.79
C THR A 446 -7.64 19.44 29.85
N VAL A 447 -6.93 20.47 30.26
CA VAL A 447 -6.58 21.62 29.41
C VAL A 447 -5.05 21.72 29.32
N SER A 448 -4.49 21.92 28.14
CA SER A 448 -3.05 21.98 27.92
C SER A 448 -2.68 22.99 26.84
N ILE A 449 -1.59 23.71 27.06
CA ILE A 449 -0.99 24.60 26.07
C ILE A 449 0.27 24.01 25.44
N ILE A 450 0.51 22.71 25.63
CA ILE A 450 1.61 21.99 25.01
C ILE A 450 1.20 21.59 23.59
N PRO A 451 1.97 21.98 22.57
CA PRO A 451 1.63 21.63 21.17
C PRO A 451 1.63 20.13 20.95
N THR A 452 0.73 19.65 20.10
CA THR A 452 0.64 18.25 19.72
C THR A 452 1.14 17.96 18.31
N GLY A 453 1.32 16.67 18.01
CA GLY A 453 1.78 16.18 16.69
C GLY A 453 0.85 16.53 15.55
N ALA A 454 -0.44 16.73 15.80
CA ALA A 454 -1.46 17.09 14.81
C ALA A 454 -1.42 18.57 14.37
N GLY A 455 -0.51 19.39 14.95
CA GLY A 455 -0.36 20.81 14.60
C GLY A 455 -1.17 21.76 15.47
N ALA A 456 -1.88 21.27 16.48
CA ALA A 456 -2.55 22.12 17.46
C ALA A 456 -1.54 22.77 18.40
N ALA A 457 -1.79 24.04 18.78
CA ALA A 457 -0.95 24.79 19.71
C ALA A 457 -1.21 24.40 21.15
N GLY A 458 -2.43 23.95 21.46
CA GLY A 458 -2.91 23.44 22.72
C GLY A 458 -4.09 22.50 22.49
N TYR A 459 -4.74 22.07 23.55
CA TYR A 459 -5.99 21.30 23.46
C TYR A 459 -6.78 21.36 24.75
N THR A 460 -8.11 21.37 24.60
CA THR A 460 -9.07 21.20 25.70
C THR A 460 -9.84 19.92 25.45
N MET A 461 -9.79 18.97 26.38
CA MET A 461 -10.41 17.66 26.25
C MET A 461 -11.61 17.55 27.19
N PRO A 462 -12.84 17.39 26.67
CA PRO A 462 -13.98 17.03 27.48
C PRO A 462 -13.96 15.53 27.83
N LEU A 463 -14.65 15.17 28.92
CA LEU A 463 -14.89 13.79 29.31
C LEU A 463 -16.37 13.48 29.18
N PRO A 464 -16.82 12.76 28.13
CA PRO A 464 -18.21 12.33 28.02
C PRO A 464 -18.54 11.38 29.17
N GLU A 465 -19.59 11.68 29.95
CA GLU A 465 -20.02 10.81 31.05
C GLU A 465 -20.80 9.58 30.58
N LYS A 466 -21.37 9.62 29.39
CA LYS A 466 -22.22 8.57 28.82
C LYS A 466 -22.08 8.55 27.30
N ASP A 467 -22.27 7.35 26.73
CA ASP A 467 -22.46 7.19 25.29
C ASP A 467 -23.91 7.58 24.96
N GLU A 468 -24.10 8.69 24.28
CA GLU A 468 -25.44 9.14 23.87
C GLU A 468 -25.77 8.66 22.46
N MET A 469 -26.93 8.05 22.31
CA MET A 469 -27.40 7.52 21.02
C MET A 469 -27.89 8.66 20.09
N PHE A 470 -28.41 9.77 20.65
CA PHE A 470 -28.97 10.87 19.88
C PHE A 470 -28.35 12.20 20.29
N ASN A 471 -27.98 13.02 19.32
CA ASN A 471 -27.61 14.41 19.54
C ASN A 471 -28.85 15.29 19.44
N SER A 472 -29.19 15.96 20.52
CA SER A 472 -30.28 16.93 20.50
C SER A 472 -29.86 18.24 19.83
N ARG A 473 -30.83 19.01 19.29
CA ARG A 473 -30.59 20.37 18.78
C ARG A 473 -29.91 21.27 19.82
N GLY A 474 -30.32 21.16 21.08
CA GLY A 474 -29.76 21.95 22.18
C GLY A 474 -28.28 21.66 22.39
N ARG A 475 -27.93 20.38 22.43
CA ARG A 475 -26.54 19.94 22.56
C ARG A 475 -25.66 20.38 21.39
N MET A 476 -26.13 20.21 20.14
CA MET A 476 -25.37 20.65 18.96
C MET A 476 -25.12 22.15 18.96
N LEU A 477 -26.11 22.96 19.41
CA LEU A 477 -25.92 24.39 19.58
C LEU A 477 -24.89 24.72 20.67
N GLN A 478 -24.86 23.97 21.78
CA GLN A 478 -23.85 24.15 22.83
C GLN A 478 -22.46 23.75 22.36
N GLU A 479 -22.33 22.68 21.59
CA GLU A 479 -21.04 22.27 20.96
C GLU A 479 -20.53 23.37 20.03
N ILE A 480 -21.39 24.01 19.22
CA ILE A 480 -21.00 25.16 18.38
C ILE A 480 -20.54 26.35 19.25
N VAL A 481 -21.21 26.60 20.37
CA VAL A 481 -20.80 27.67 21.32
C VAL A 481 -19.42 27.39 21.87
N VAL A 482 -19.14 26.14 22.25
CA VAL A 482 -17.80 25.71 22.75
C VAL A 482 -16.74 25.85 21.67
N ASP A 483 -17.01 25.37 20.44
CA ASP A 483 -16.06 25.48 19.32
C ASP A 483 -15.65 26.94 19.06
N LEU A 484 -16.55 27.90 19.27
CA LEU A 484 -16.28 29.33 19.10
C LEU A 484 -15.56 29.96 20.29
N GLY A 485 -15.45 29.25 21.44
CA GLY A 485 -14.96 29.79 22.70
C GLY A 485 -13.54 30.35 22.65
N GLY A 486 -12.60 29.61 22.01
CA GLY A 486 -11.23 30.08 21.86
C GLY A 486 -11.13 31.38 21.09
N ARG A 487 -11.86 31.50 19.99
CA ARG A 487 -11.92 32.72 19.16
C ARG A 487 -12.47 33.91 19.94
N VAL A 488 -13.53 33.70 20.70
CA VAL A 488 -14.15 34.73 21.55
C VAL A 488 -13.21 35.18 22.67
N ALA A 489 -12.51 34.24 23.29
CA ALA A 489 -11.53 34.58 24.33
C ALA A 489 -10.37 35.41 23.78
N GLU A 490 -9.86 35.09 22.58
CA GLU A 490 -8.83 35.90 21.90
C GLU A 490 -9.33 37.34 21.67
N GLU A 491 -10.53 37.53 21.12
CA GLU A 491 -11.09 38.83 20.82
C GLU A 491 -11.27 39.68 22.10
N LEU A 492 -11.88 39.12 23.15
CA LEU A 492 -12.14 39.82 24.39
C LEU A 492 -10.87 40.21 25.17
N VAL A 493 -9.75 39.46 24.99
CA VAL A 493 -8.52 39.66 25.76
C VAL A 493 -7.51 40.53 25.03
N PHE A 494 -7.36 40.30 23.72
CA PHE A 494 -6.29 40.91 22.95
C PHE A 494 -6.77 42.00 21.99
N ASP A 495 -8.10 42.20 21.86
CA ASP A 495 -8.71 43.06 20.83
C ASP A 495 -8.19 42.73 19.42
N ASP A 496 -7.81 41.45 19.23
CA ASP A 496 -7.25 40.91 18.00
C ASP A 496 -7.60 39.42 17.89
N ILE A 497 -7.42 38.85 16.69
CA ILE A 497 -7.82 37.48 16.39
C ILE A 497 -6.72 36.79 15.61
N THR A 498 -6.53 35.48 15.85
CA THR A 498 -5.47 34.69 15.20
C THR A 498 -6.05 33.62 14.25
N THR A 499 -5.17 33.01 13.48
CA THR A 499 -5.52 31.83 12.65
C THR A 499 -5.68 30.55 13.47
N GLY A 500 -5.40 30.58 14.77
CA GLY A 500 -5.46 29.41 15.67
C GLY A 500 -6.85 28.75 15.65
N ALA A 501 -7.91 29.56 15.70
CA ALA A 501 -9.31 29.09 15.69
C ALA A 501 -9.82 28.56 14.33
N SER A 502 -8.96 28.36 13.33
CA SER A 502 -9.42 27.98 11.98
C SER A 502 -10.11 26.60 11.94
N GLN A 503 -9.63 25.64 12.74
CA GLN A 503 -10.21 24.30 12.81
C GLN A 503 -11.56 24.31 13.56
N ASP A 504 -11.64 25.08 14.63
CA ASP A 504 -12.84 25.22 15.45
C ASP A 504 -13.98 25.87 14.65
N ILE A 505 -13.68 26.94 13.93
CA ILE A 505 -14.62 27.59 13.01
C ILE A 505 -15.10 26.63 11.92
N LYS A 506 -14.19 25.81 11.38
CA LYS A 506 -14.56 24.79 10.39
C LYS A 506 -15.50 23.73 10.98
N GLN A 507 -15.25 23.28 12.20
CA GLN A 507 -16.07 22.30 12.91
C GLN A 507 -17.45 22.87 13.24
N ALA A 508 -17.51 24.06 13.82
CA ALA A 508 -18.75 24.80 14.11
C ALA A 508 -19.59 25.00 12.84
N THR A 509 -18.97 25.45 11.73
CA THR A 509 -19.66 25.66 10.45
C THR A 509 -20.21 24.37 9.87
N LYS A 510 -19.42 23.26 9.92
CA LYS A 510 -19.87 21.94 9.48
C LYS A 510 -21.09 21.49 10.29
N MET A 511 -21.04 21.61 11.61
CA MET A 511 -22.10 21.20 12.50
C MET A 511 -23.38 22.02 12.25
N ALA A 512 -23.28 23.34 12.13
CA ALA A 512 -24.41 24.21 11.80
C ALA A 512 -25.02 23.85 10.44
N ARG A 513 -24.18 23.53 9.43
CA ARG A 513 -24.63 23.10 8.11
C ARG A 513 -25.35 21.75 8.18
N ASP A 514 -24.79 20.76 8.91
CA ASP A 514 -25.42 19.44 9.09
C ASP A 514 -26.76 19.56 9.84
N MET A 515 -26.89 20.45 10.83
CA MET A 515 -28.19 20.77 11.49
C MET A 515 -29.25 21.23 10.50
N VAL A 516 -28.88 22.11 9.57
CA VAL A 516 -29.81 22.71 8.60
C VAL A 516 -30.12 21.75 7.45
N THR A 517 -29.07 21.10 6.86
CA THR A 517 -29.23 20.35 5.61
C THR A 517 -29.49 18.86 5.80
N ARG A 518 -29.02 18.26 6.90
CA ARG A 518 -29.13 16.82 7.14
C ARG A 518 -30.22 16.47 8.15
N TYR A 519 -30.29 17.22 9.23
CA TYR A 519 -31.17 16.86 10.35
C TYR A 519 -32.48 17.63 10.37
N GLY A 520 -32.69 18.61 9.48
CA GLY A 520 -33.91 19.41 9.43
C GLY A 520 -34.19 20.19 10.72
N MET A 521 -33.13 20.64 11.44
CA MET A 521 -33.22 21.30 12.74
C MET A 521 -33.43 22.84 12.63
N SER A 522 -33.73 23.34 11.44
CA SER A 522 -34.03 24.75 11.20
C SER A 522 -35.52 24.96 10.96
N GLU A 523 -36.11 25.95 11.65
CA GLU A 523 -37.51 26.32 11.44
C GLU A 523 -37.72 27.05 10.10
N ASN A 524 -36.71 27.80 9.64
CA ASN A 524 -36.80 28.57 8.41
C ASN A 524 -36.69 27.70 7.15
N ILE A 525 -35.93 26.62 7.22
CA ILE A 525 -35.67 25.69 6.10
C ILE A 525 -36.66 24.52 6.14
N GLY A 526 -37.17 24.17 7.34
CA GLY A 526 -38.11 23.09 7.56
C GLY A 526 -37.49 21.69 7.64
N LEU A 527 -38.39 20.69 7.69
CA LEU A 527 -38.01 19.26 7.88
C LEU A 527 -37.66 18.61 6.52
N ILE A 528 -36.65 19.14 5.85
CA ILE A 528 -36.20 18.64 4.53
C ILE A 528 -34.71 18.29 4.62
N CYS A 529 -34.34 17.11 4.12
CA CYS A 529 -32.96 16.74 3.93
C CYS A 529 -32.49 17.20 2.55
N TYR A 530 -31.57 18.16 2.53
CA TYR A 530 -30.93 18.69 1.32
C TYR A 530 -29.55 18.10 1.05
N LYS A 531 -29.03 17.28 1.97
CA LYS A 531 -27.78 16.57 1.78
C LYS A 531 -28.11 15.25 1.12
N ASP A 532 -27.73 15.10 -0.14
CA ASP A 532 -27.70 13.80 -0.79
C ASP A 532 -26.66 12.93 -0.06
N ASP A 533 -27.01 11.67 0.27
CA ASP A 533 -26.08 10.70 0.87
C ASP A 533 -24.96 10.28 -0.12
N ASP A 534 -25.00 10.82 -1.32
CA ASP A 534 -23.98 10.68 -2.35
C ASP A 534 -22.83 11.69 -2.13
N ASP A 535 -22.04 11.49 -1.09
CA ASP A 535 -20.64 11.94 -1.04
C ASP A 535 -19.81 11.14 -2.07
N GLU A 536 -20.35 10.96 -3.28
CA GLU A 536 -19.59 10.48 -4.42
C GLU A 536 -18.63 11.57 -4.85
N VAL A 537 -17.38 11.42 -4.45
CA VAL A 537 -16.25 12.13 -5.06
C VAL A 537 -16.13 11.64 -6.51
N PHE A 538 -17.01 12.15 -7.36
CA PHE A 538 -16.87 12.05 -8.81
C PHE A 538 -15.89 13.12 -9.26
N ILE A 539 -14.65 12.70 -9.59
CA ILE A 539 -13.60 13.53 -10.21
C ILE A 539 -14.07 14.24 -11.51
N GLY A 540 -15.28 14.00 -11.97
CA GLY A 540 -15.89 14.67 -13.12
C GLY A 540 -17.02 15.65 -12.79
N ARG A 541 -17.52 15.67 -11.55
CA ARG A 541 -18.60 16.58 -11.11
C ARG A 541 -18.11 17.87 -10.47
N ASP A 542 -16.83 17.95 -10.09
CA ASP A 542 -16.20 19.18 -9.57
C ASP A 542 -16.15 20.35 -10.57
N LEU A 543 -16.51 20.10 -11.83
CA LEU A 543 -16.64 21.16 -12.85
C LEU A 543 -18.06 21.75 -12.95
N ALA A 544 -19.04 21.20 -12.26
CA ALA A 544 -20.37 21.76 -12.11
C ALA A 544 -20.93 21.36 -10.73
N HIS A 545 -20.74 22.20 -9.71
CA HIS A 545 -21.50 22.13 -8.46
C HIS A 545 -22.99 22.36 -8.75
N ALA A 546 -23.67 21.37 -9.32
CA ALA A 546 -25.12 21.36 -9.40
C ALA A 546 -25.63 20.85 -8.05
N HIS A 547 -25.94 21.78 -7.14
CA HIS A 547 -26.75 21.44 -5.98
C HIS A 547 -28.09 20.87 -6.46
N SER A 548 -28.58 19.84 -5.76
CA SER A 548 -29.91 19.24 -6.04
C SER A 548 -31.08 20.20 -5.72
N TYR A 549 -30.80 21.43 -5.27
CA TYR A 549 -31.76 22.46 -4.86
C TYR A 549 -31.47 23.81 -5.53
N SER A 550 -32.50 24.68 -5.56
CA SER A 550 -32.43 25.99 -6.23
C SER A 550 -31.47 26.96 -5.53
N GLU A 551 -30.98 27.98 -6.25
CA GLU A 551 -30.18 29.07 -5.71
C GLU A 551 -30.85 29.80 -4.55
N GLY A 552 -32.19 29.90 -4.58
CA GLY A 552 -32.96 30.48 -3.47
C GLY A 552 -32.84 29.67 -2.18
N ILE A 553 -32.87 28.35 -2.28
CA ILE A 553 -32.67 27.45 -1.13
C ILE A 553 -31.21 27.48 -0.66
N ALA A 554 -30.24 27.50 -1.58
CA ALA A 554 -28.84 27.64 -1.22
C ALA A 554 -28.58 28.90 -0.39
N SER A 555 -29.10 30.04 -0.85
CA SER A 555 -29.01 31.31 -0.13
C SER A 555 -29.69 31.28 1.25
N ALA A 556 -30.85 30.61 1.35
CA ALA A 556 -31.56 30.45 2.62
C ALA A 556 -30.80 29.55 3.61
N ILE A 557 -30.17 28.46 3.12
CA ILE A 557 -29.29 27.59 3.93
C ILE A 557 -28.09 28.38 4.45
N ASP A 558 -27.41 29.15 3.61
CA ASP A 558 -26.24 29.94 4.01
C ASP A 558 -26.62 31.03 5.02
N ALA A 559 -27.79 31.69 4.84
CA ALA A 559 -28.31 32.66 5.79
C ALA A 559 -28.62 32.03 7.17
N GLU A 560 -29.20 30.82 7.18
CA GLU A 560 -29.52 30.11 8.41
C GLU A 560 -28.28 29.57 9.13
N VAL A 561 -27.30 29.02 8.40
CA VAL A 561 -26.00 28.63 8.96
C VAL A 561 -25.32 29.84 9.61
N LYS A 562 -25.29 30.98 8.90
CA LYS A 562 -24.74 32.23 9.44
C LYS A 562 -25.48 32.66 10.72
N ARG A 563 -26.82 32.62 10.73
CA ARG A 563 -27.63 32.97 11.91
C ARG A 563 -27.31 32.10 13.12
N ILE A 564 -27.12 30.77 12.91
CA ILE A 564 -26.74 29.82 13.98
C ILE A 564 -25.36 30.16 14.54
N ILE A 565 -24.37 30.40 13.66
CA ILE A 565 -23.00 30.75 14.08
C ILE A 565 -22.99 32.10 14.82
N ASP A 566 -23.59 33.15 14.25
CA ASP A 566 -23.65 34.49 14.88
C ASP A 566 -24.34 34.42 16.26
N GLY A 567 -25.48 33.71 16.39
CA GLY A 567 -26.16 33.53 17.65
C GLY A 567 -25.39 32.75 18.70
N SER A 568 -24.64 31.71 18.26
CA SER A 568 -23.76 30.94 19.14
C SER A 568 -22.54 31.75 19.58
N TYR A 569 -22.02 32.59 18.69
CA TYR A 569 -20.89 33.49 18.97
C TYR A 569 -21.29 34.54 20.04
N GLU A 570 -22.43 35.21 19.90
CA GLU A 570 -22.90 36.16 20.90
C GLU A 570 -23.19 35.52 22.26
N LYS A 571 -23.70 34.28 22.25
CA LYS A 571 -23.89 33.50 23.49
C LYS A 571 -22.54 33.19 24.15
N ALA A 572 -21.55 32.72 23.40
CA ALA A 572 -20.18 32.47 23.91
C ALA A 572 -19.57 33.75 24.50
N LYS A 573 -19.72 34.88 23.80
CA LYS A 573 -19.21 36.19 24.21
C LYS A 573 -19.84 36.66 25.52
N THR A 574 -21.13 36.49 25.68
CA THR A 574 -21.85 36.83 26.93
C THR A 574 -21.33 36.00 28.09
N ILE A 575 -21.25 34.65 27.93
CA ILE A 575 -20.81 33.74 29.00
C ILE A 575 -19.37 34.03 29.40
N ILE A 576 -18.44 34.19 28.44
CA ILE A 576 -17.03 34.45 28.70
C ILE A 576 -16.84 35.82 29.36
N ALA A 577 -17.60 36.84 28.97
CA ALA A 577 -17.55 38.17 29.57
C ALA A 577 -18.03 38.17 31.04
N GLU A 578 -19.10 37.42 31.34
CA GLU A 578 -19.63 37.26 32.70
C GLU A 578 -18.65 36.54 33.66
N HIS A 579 -17.82 35.63 33.12
CA HIS A 579 -16.84 34.83 33.89
C HIS A 579 -15.41 35.20 33.56
N ARG A 580 -15.13 36.45 33.26
CA ARG A 580 -13.80 36.93 32.86
C ARG A 580 -12.74 36.69 33.92
N ASP A 581 -13.08 36.77 35.19
CA ASP A 581 -12.15 36.50 36.31
C ASP A 581 -11.69 35.04 36.35
N VAL A 582 -12.59 34.09 36.05
CA VAL A 582 -12.23 32.65 35.97
C VAL A 582 -11.37 32.40 34.74
N LEU A 583 -11.68 33.02 33.57
CA LEU A 583 -10.87 32.94 32.37
C LEU A 583 -9.41 33.40 32.64
N ASP A 584 -9.27 34.56 33.30
CA ASP A 584 -7.92 35.12 33.62
C ASP A 584 -7.16 34.23 34.59
N ARG A 585 -7.83 33.64 35.61
CA ARG A 585 -7.20 32.67 36.54
C ARG A 585 -6.79 31.38 35.86
N CYS A 586 -7.65 30.86 34.98
CA CYS A 586 -7.35 29.64 34.20
C CYS A 586 -6.14 29.85 33.29
N ALA A 587 -6.13 30.94 32.53
CA ALA A 587 -4.99 31.28 31.67
C ALA A 587 -3.67 31.47 32.45
N ALA A 588 -3.74 32.13 33.63
CA ALA A 588 -2.56 32.29 34.50
C ALA A 588 -2.03 30.94 34.99
N LEU A 589 -2.93 30.03 35.43
CA LEU A 589 -2.55 28.68 35.88
C LEU A 589 -1.97 27.84 34.71
N LEU A 590 -2.51 27.96 33.52
CA LEU A 590 -1.97 27.31 32.31
C LEU A 590 -0.57 27.84 31.94
N LEU A 591 -0.32 29.13 32.08
CA LEU A 591 1.00 29.71 31.84
C LEU A 591 2.05 29.23 32.87
N GLU A 592 1.62 28.93 34.09
CA GLU A 592 2.49 28.40 35.14
C GLU A 592 2.77 26.90 34.98
N LYS A 593 1.71 26.09 34.78
CA LYS A 593 1.78 24.61 34.79
C LYS A 593 1.83 23.98 33.42
N GLU A 594 1.56 24.71 32.35
CA GLU A 594 1.41 24.28 30.95
C GLU A 594 0.26 23.25 30.72
N LYS A 595 -0.19 22.57 31.77
CA LYS A 595 -1.28 21.59 31.76
C LYS A 595 -2.01 21.56 33.09
N ILE A 596 -3.32 21.50 33.08
CA ILE A 596 -4.18 21.44 34.26
C ILE A 596 -5.16 20.27 34.17
N THR A 597 -5.44 19.66 35.33
CA THR A 597 -6.42 18.57 35.46
C THR A 597 -7.83 19.11 35.70
N ARG A 598 -8.81 18.19 35.68
CA ARG A 598 -10.21 18.52 36.02
C ARG A 598 -10.32 19.17 37.39
N GLU A 599 -9.73 18.58 38.41
CA GLU A 599 -9.80 19.03 39.81
C GLU A 599 -9.22 20.43 39.97
N GLU A 600 -8.07 20.69 39.33
CA GLU A 600 -7.43 22.00 39.35
C GLU A 600 -8.25 23.07 38.64
N PHE A 601 -8.95 22.67 37.55
CA PHE A 601 -9.84 23.55 36.79
C PHE A 601 -11.11 23.87 37.58
N GLU A 602 -11.77 22.85 38.13
CA GLU A 602 -13.01 23.02 38.92
C GLU A 602 -12.80 23.91 40.17
N ALA A 603 -11.63 23.78 40.85
CA ALA A 603 -11.26 24.62 41.98
C ALA A 603 -11.18 26.11 41.64
N LEU A 604 -11.06 26.51 40.37
CA LEU A 604 -11.10 27.93 39.96
C LEU A 604 -12.47 28.58 40.13
N PHE A 605 -13.55 27.80 40.20
CA PHE A 605 -14.89 28.30 40.40
C PHE A 605 -15.29 28.43 41.86
N GLU A 606 -14.57 27.75 42.76
CA GLU A 606 -14.80 27.79 44.20
C GLU A 606 -14.05 28.94 44.88
N ALA A 607 -13.07 29.54 44.22
CA ALA A 607 -12.22 30.62 44.72
C ALA A 607 -12.76 31.98 44.27
#